data_5f8328cf9a194cd735aaf817bc05b91e
#
_entry.id   5f8328cf9a194cd735aaf817bc05b91e
#
_cell.length_a   1.000
_cell.length_b   1.000
_cell.length_c   1.000
_cell.angle_alpha   90.00
_cell.angle_beta   90.00
_cell.angle_gamma   90.00
#
_symmetry.space_group_name_H-M   'P 1'
#
loop_
_entity.id
_entity.type
_entity.pdbx_description
1 polymer ?
#
loop_
_entity_poly.entity_id
_entity_poly.type
_entity_poly.pdbx_seq_one_letter_code
_entity_poly.pdbx_strand_id
1 'polypeptide(L)'
;MLVIGGLASAQSPRRGGSLRVGLSEDPPNMDPHQSVAAVDRQGFQNLYDKLVDINQDLEIVPMLATSWTISNGGRTYTFKLRPNIVFHDGTPFNAEAVRYNFERMLDRTFASPRRSEVLLVERLTIVDPLTIQIDLEKPFSPFLAVLSDRAGMMVSPAVARRLGRDFSREPVGTGPYKFVEKRPQERVVLERFDRHWDRTAGNVDRITYRTIIDEQALLANLKAGELDMINVAPPTDVPALKRDTSLKLLEREGLGYQGIWINTTGPPFNNKALRQAFNATIDRRTLVRVVFGETASPANGPFPTGLLGSDAGPNGRIPERNLDLARAKLREGGQPSGFAFTLKITPGRVQQQIAQVLQSMAVDVGIRINIEIVEFGTVLSQLNQARYEAVRLGWSGRPDPDGNLYAMAVTGGGLNYSGYSNARVDTLLDAARILTISDHRKRAYGEIITILNDDLPIIYLYWGKEYKVASLKLAGFVHIADGMMRFRHVWLNP
;
A
#
# COMPACT_ATOMS: atom_id res chain seq x y z
N MET A 1 -39.48 -34.08 -12.91
CA MET A 1 -38.05 -34.20 -13.21
C MET A 1 -37.32 -33.34 -12.18
N LEU A 2 -36.88 -33.96 -11.07
CA LEU A 2 -36.18 -33.25 -10.01
C LEU A 2 -34.74 -32.99 -10.48
N VAL A 3 -34.36 -31.71 -10.58
CA VAL A 3 -32.97 -31.32 -10.76
C VAL A 3 -32.31 -31.36 -9.38
N ILE A 4 -31.54 -32.42 -9.14
CA ILE A 4 -30.67 -32.51 -7.96
C ILE A 4 -29.50 -31.56 -8.20
N GLY A 5 -29.58 -30.34 -7.61
CA GLY A 5 -28.46 -29.43 -7.53
C GLY A 5 -27.34 -30.08 -6.72
N GLY A 6 -26.24 -30.44 -7.38
CA GLY A 6 -25.05 -30.95 -6.69
C GLY A 6 -24.52 -29.92 -5.69
N LEU A 7 -24.61 -30.27 -4.41
CA LEU A 7 -23.88 -29.56 -3.34
C LEU A 7 -22.39 -29.67 -3.66
N ALA A 8 -21.76 -28.57 -4.06
CA ALA A 8 -20.32 -28.50 -4.14
C ALA A 8 -19.76 -28.85 -2.76
N SER A 9 -19.16 -30.02 -2.62
CA SER A 9 -18.49 -30.45 -1.41
C SER A 9 -17.44 -29.41 -1.04
N ALA A 10 -17.63 -28.71 0.06
CA ALA A 10 -16.62 -27.80 0.61
C ALA A 10 -15.38 -28.66 0.95
N GLN A 11 -14.35 -28.56 0.13
CA GLN A 11 -13.11 -29.29 0.35
C GLN A 11 -12.48 -28.83 1.67
N SER A 12 -12.24 -29.77 2.58
CA SER A 12 -11.59 -29.48 3.86
C SER A 12 -10.14 -29.06 3.64
N PRO A 13 -9.63 -28.07 4.43
CA PRO A 13 -8.23 -27.64 4.36
C PRO A 13 -7.28 -28.84 4.52
N ARG A 14 -6.28 -28.90 3.68
CA ARG A 14 -5.22 -29.94 3.74
C ARG A 14 -3.92 -29.31 4.21
N ARG A 15 -3.15 -30.05 4.99
CA ARG A 15 -1.81 -29.64 5.41
C ARG A 15 -0.74 -30.22 4.50
N GLY A 16 0.32 -29.46 4.28
CA GLY A 16 1.50 -29.85 3.51
C GLY A 16 1.69 -29.10 2.21
N GLY A 17 2.83 -29.33 1.58
CA GLY A 17 3.19 -28.75 0.30
C GLY A 17 3.89 -27.39 0.36
N SER A 18 4.40 -26.96 -0.80
CA SER A 18 5.12 -25.71 -0.95
C SER A 18 4.38 -24.79 -1.91
N LEU A 19 4.05 -23.59 -1.46
CA LEU A 19 3.40 -22.54 -2.24
C LEU A 19 4.47 -21.66 -2.89
N ARG A 20 4.43 -21.53 -4.21
CA ARG A 20 5.36 -20.72 -5.00
C ARG A 20 4.60 -19.48 -5.53
N VAL A 21 5.04 -18.31 -5.10
CA VAL A 21 4.38 -17.03 -5.37
C VAL A 21 5.31 -16.14 -6.17
N GLY A 22 4.83 -15.63 -7.30
CA GLY A 22 5.57 -14.66 -8.09
C GLY A 22 5.26 -13.22 -7.65
N LEU A 23 6.30 -12.40 -7.49
CA LEU A 23 6.22 -10.97 -7.22
C LEU A 23 6.84 -10.17 -8.37
N SER A 24 6.15 -9.12 -8.81
CA SER A 24 6.63 -8.21 -9.87
C SER A 24 7.68 -7.19 -9.39
N GLU A 25 7.97 -7.16 -8.09
CA GLU A 25 8.96 -6.28 -7.46
C GLU A 25 9.72 -7.04 -6.37
N ASP A 26 11.00 -6.69 -6.14
CA ASP A 26 11.76 -7.26 -5.03
C ASP A 26 11.41 -6.55 -3.72
N PRO A 27 11.07 -7.26 -2.63
CA PRO A 27 10.83 -6.64 -1.32
C PRO A 27 12.13 -6.07 -0.74
N PRO A 28 12.33 -4.74 -0.68
CA PRO A 28 13.59 -4.18 -0.19
C PRO A 28 13.83 -4.39 1.30
N ASN A 29 12.78 -4.51 2.11
CA ASN A 29 12.88 -4.53 3.56
C ASN A 29 11.98 -5.58 4.21
N MET A 30 12.48 -6.27 5.25
CA MET A 30 11.71 -7.25 6.03
C MET A 30 11.35 -6.76 7.44
N ASP A 31 11.65 -5.48 7.79
CA ASP A 31 11.25 -4.83 9.04
C ASP A 31 9.98 -3.97 8.79
N PRO A 32 8.82 -4.30 9.39
CA PRO A 32 7.59 -3.55 9.14
C PRO A 32 7.66 -2.11 9.64
N HIS A 33 8.49 -1.83 10.66
CA HIS A 33 8.65 -0.49 11.22
C HIS A 33 9.61 0.41 10.43
N GLN A 34 10.40 -0.16 9.49
CA GLN A 34 11.28 0.59 8.59
C GLN A 34 10.79 0.59 7.13
N SER A 35 9.89 -0.32 6.80
CA SER A 35 9.40 -0.51 5.43
C SER A 35 8.57 0.67 4.94
N VAL A 36 8.79 1.07 3.68
CA VAL A 36 7.94 2.03 2.94
C VAL A 36 7.33 1.41 1.68
N ALA A 37 7.86 0.28 1.20
CA ALA A 37 7.41 -0.38 -0.02
C ALA A 37 6.12 -1.20 0.19
N ALA A 38 5.26 -1.22 -0.83
CA ALA A 38 4.03 -2.01 -0.82
C ALA A 38 4.34 -3.51 -0.91
N VAL A 39 5.35 -3.87 -1.73
CA VAL A 39 5.73 -5.26 -1.97
C VAL A 39 6.23 -5.96 -0.71
N ASP A 40 6.88 -5.27 0.22
CA ASP A 40 7.30 -5.82 1.52
C ASP A 40 6.11 -6.43 2.28
N ARG A 41 4.95 -5.79 2.19
CA ARG A 41 3.72 -6.21 2.88
C ARG A 41 3.22 -7.57 2.41
N GLN A 42 3.59 -8.04 1.21
CA GLN A 42 3.23 -9.38 0.72
C GLN A 42 3.80 -10.48 1.63
N GLY A 43 5.05 -10.33 2.07
CA GLY A 43 5.66 -11.21 3.06
C GLY A 43 5.14 -10.95 4.48
N PHE A 44 4.97 -9.69 4.85
CA PHE A 44 4.58 -9.28 6.21
C PHE A 44 3.25 -9.88 6.67
N GLN A 45 2.24 -9.96 5.79
CA GLN A 45 0.93 -10.51 6.14
C GLN A 45 0.98 -11.98 6.60
N ASN A 46 2.08 -12.66 6.33
CA ASN A 46 2.29 -14.06 6.66
C ASN A 46 3.33 -14.24 7.79
N LEU A 47 4.23 -13.25 7.97
CA LEU A 47 5.30 -13.25 8.95
C LEU A 47 4.89 -12.61 10.29
N TYR A 48 4.02 -11.59 10.24
CA TYR A 48 3.61 -10.83 11.42
C TYR A 48 2.11 -10.89 11.64
N ASP A 49 1.69 -11.10 12.89
CA ASP A 49 0.36 -10.73 13.32
C ASP A 49 0.34 -9.27 13.79
N LYS A 50 -0.84 -8.68 13.79
CA LYS A 50 -1.13 -7.31 14.19
C LYS A 50 -2.00 -7.27 15.43
N LEU A 51 -2.12 -6.13 16.09
CA LEU A 51 -3.09 -5.99 17.19
C LEU A 51 -4.51 -6.22 16.70
N VAL A 52 -4.87 -5.62 15.56
CA VAL A 52 -6.14 -5.80 14.86
C VAL A 52 -5.87 -6.03 13.38
N ASP A 53 -6.80 -6.64 12.66
CA ASP A 53 -6.72 -6.81 11.19
C ASP A 53 -7.96 -6.24 10.50
N ILE A 54 -8.04 -6.38 9.20
CA ILE A 54 -9.23 -6.11 8.39
C ILE A 54 -9.75 -7.40 7.76
N ASN A 55 -11.09 -7.48 7.64
CA ASN A 55 -11.74 -8.53 6.87
C ASN A 55 -11.87 -8.13 5.38
N GLN A 56 -12.55 -8.97 4.58
CA GLN A 56 -12.76 -8.71 3.15
C GLN A 56 -13.62 -7.46 2.87
N ASP A 57 -14.39 -7.00 3.83
CA ASP A 57 -15.26 -5.81 3.75
C ASP A 57 -14.59 -4.57 4.36
N LEU A 58 -13.26 -4.68 4.66
CA LEU A 58 -12.43 -3.63 5.26
C LEU A 58 -12.82 -3.24 6.70
N GLU A 59 -13.62 -4.05 7.37
CA GLU A 59 -13.97 -3.86 8.76
C GLU A 59 -12.82 -4.30 9.67
N ILE A 60 -12.61 -3.56 10.77
CA ILE A 60 -11.59 -3.89 11.77
C ILE A 60 -12.03 -5.12 12.56
N VAL A 61 -11.18 -6.13 12.58
CA VAL A 61 -11.42 -7.40 13.27
C VAL A 61 -10.31 -7.72 14.29
N PRO A 62 -10.62 -8.48 15.36
CA PRO A 62 -9.64 -8.93 16.34
C PRO A 62 -8.53 -9.78 15.72
N MET A 63 -7.27 -9.60 16.22
CA MET A 63 -6.14 -10.47 15.87
C MET A 63 -5.33 -10.83 17.13
N LEU A 64 -4.20 -10.17 17.44
CA LEU A 64 -3.50 -10.36 18.72
C LEU A 64 -4.27 -9.73 19.89
N ALA A 65 -5.01 -8.65 19.67
CA ALA A 65 -6.04 -8.19 20.58
C ALA A 65 -7.33 -8.98 20.32
N THR A 66 -7.93 -9.52 21.37
CA THR A 66 -9.23 -10.23 21.32
C THR A 66 -10.41 -9.27 21.36
N SER A 67 -10.21 -8.11 22.00
CA SER A 67 -11.19 -7.02 22.08
C SER A 67 -10.49 -5.72 22.48
N TRP A 68 -11.19 -4.60 22.31
CA TRP A 68 -10.77 -3.29 22.78
C TRP A 68 -11.95 -2.45 23.20
N THR A 69 -11.68 -1.46 24.05
CA THR A 69 -12.64 -0.41 24.42
C THR A 69 -12.04 0.95 24.08
N ILE A 70 -12.89 1.88 23.67
CA ILE A 70 -12.53 3.26 23.38
C ILE A 70 -13.26 4.14 24.39
N SER A 71 -12.55 4.98 25.12
CA SER A 71 -13.08 5.84 26.16
C SER A 71 -12.46 7.24 26.07
N ASN A 72 -12.80 8.10 27.01
CA ASN A 72 -12.27 9.46 27.13
C ASN A 72 -12.39 10.26 25.80
N GLY A 73 -13.57 10.18 25.15
CA GLY A 73 -13.83 10.90 23.90
C GLY A 73 -12.94 10.47 22.71
N GLY A 74 -12.53 9.19 22.66
CA GLY A 74 -11.68 8.67 21.57
C GLY A 74 -10.19 8.80 21.82
N ARG A 75 -9.77 9.19 23.04
CA ARG A 75 -8.35 9.33 23.40
C ARG A 75 -7.74 8.13 24.08
N THR A 76 -8.53 7.23 24.66
CA THR A 76 -8.02 6.09 25.41
C THR A 76 -8.50 4.79 24.76
N TYR A 77 -7.55 3.94 24.38
CA TYR A 77 -7.78 2.62 23.82
C TYR A 77 -7.24 1.57 24.79
N THR A 78 -8.10 0.66 25.30
CA THR A 78 -7.68 -0.45 26.16
C THR A 78 -7.85 -1.75 25.40
N PHE A 79 -6.73 -2.42 25.09
CA PHE A 79 -6.69 -3.69 24.36
C PHE A 79 -6.55 -4.86 25.32
N LYS A 80 -7.40 -5.89 25.15
CA LYS A 80 -7.25 -7.21 25.76
C LYS A 80 -6.48 -8.12 24.79
N LEU A 81 -5.32 -8.59 25.21
CA LEU A 81 -4.44 -9.39 24.39
C LEU A 81 -4.77 -10.89 24.49
N ARG A 82 -4.49 -11.61 23.42
CA ARG A 82 -4.64 -13.06 23.35
C ARG A 82 -3.58 -13.75 24.24
N PRO A 83 -3.96 -14.70 25.10
CA PRO A 83 -2.99 -15.41 25.94
C PRO A 83 -2.19 -16.44 25.16
N ASN A 84 -1.05 -16.87 25.73
CA ASN A 84 -0.20 -17.96 25.25
C ASN A 84 0.35 -17.77 23.84
N ILE A 85 0.54 -16.54 23.39
CA ILE A 85 1.19 -16.23 22.14
C ILE A 85 2.69 -16.19 22.33
N VAL A 86 3.43 -16.76 21.38
CA VAL A 86 4.89 -16.68 21.33
C VAL A 86 5.34 -16.14 19.98
N PHE A 87 6.44 -15.41 19.97
CA PHE A 87 7.17 -15.05 18.76
C PHE A 87 7.86 -16.27 18.14
N HIS A 88 8.33 -16.17 16.91
CA HIS A 88 9.04 -17.25 16.22
C HIS A 88 10.31 -17.69 16.95
N ASP A 89 10.94 -16.81 17.74
CA ASP A 89 12.10 -17.09 18.59
C ASP A 89 11.73 -17.76 19.92
N GLY A 90 10.44 -17.98 20.19
CA GLY A 90 9.91 -18.60 21.39
C GLY A 90 9.69 -17.65 22.56
N THR A 91 10.05 -16.36 22.45
CA THR A 91 9.77 -15.37 23.51
C THR A 91 8.26 -15.07 23.57
N PRO A 92 7.72 -14.73 24.77
CA PRO A 92 6.29 -14.50 24.93
C PRO A 92 5.86 -13.15 24.31
N PHE A 93 4.67 -13.14 23.71
CA PHE A 93 3.95 -11.91 23.36
C PHE A 93 3.02 -11.52 24.52
N ASN A 94 3.13 -10.29 24.98
CA ASN A 94 2.36 -9.72 26.08
C ASN A 94 2.30 -8.18 25.97
N ALA A 95 1.74 -7.51 26.97
CA ALA A 95 1.63 -6.05 27.01
C ALA A 95 2.99 -5.33 26.97
N GLU A 96 4.06 -5.92 27.55
CA GLU A 96 5.42 -5.40 27.45
C GLU A 96 5.94 -5.44 26.01
N ALA A 97 5.64 -6.49 25.25
CA ALA A 97 6.02 -6.57 23.85
C ALA A 97 5.29 -5.50 23.02
N VAL A 98 4.01 -5.25 23.28
CA VAL A 98 3.25 -4.19 22.63
C VAL A 98 3.88 -2.83 22.94
N ARG A 99 4.13 -2.53 24.22
CA ARG A 99 4.78 -1.29 24.65
C ARG A 99 6.09 -1.06 23.91
N TYR A 100 6.97 -2.06 23.88
CA TYR A 100 8.25 -1.99 23.18
C TYR A 100 8.08 -1.63 21.69
N ASN A 101 7.11 -2.23 21.00
CA ASN A 101 6.89 -2.00 19.57
C ASN A 101 6.47 -0.54 19.29
N PHE A 102 5.63 0.05 20.13
CA PHE A 102 5.28 1.46 20.04
C PHE A 102 6.48 2.38 20.37
N GLU A 103 7.19 2.12 21.46
CA GLU A 103 8.39 2.87 21.86
C GLU A 103 9.45 2.87 20.74
N ARG A 104 9.66 1.69 20.08
CA ARG A 104 10.58 1.55 18.96
C ARG A 104 10.19 2.45 17.78
N MET A 105 8.92 2.54 17.42
CA MET A 105 8.47 3.43 16.35
C MET A 105 8.55 4.91 16.74
N LEU A 106 8.33 5.24 18.00
CA LEU A 106 8.38 6.60 18.52
C LEU A 106 9.80 7.12 18.70
N ASP A 107 10.78 6.23 18.87
CA ASP A 107 12.19 6.59 19.04
C ASP A 107 12.71 7.37 17.82
N ARG A 108 13.15 8.61 18.08
CA ARG A 108 13.70 9.49 17.05
C ARG A 108 15.00 8.97 16.46
N THR A 109 15.79 8.24 17.25
CA THR A 109 17.07 7.67 16.80
C THR A 109 16.88 6.48 15.88
N PHE A 110 15.80 5.72 16.08
CA PHE A 110 15.38 4.64 15.17
C PHE A 110 14.85 5.20 13.84
N ALA A 111 14.27 6.40 13.84
CA ALA A 111 13.77 7.13 12.68
C ALA A 111 12.79 6.30 11.82
N SER A 112 11.81 5.67 12.46
CA SER A 112 10.77 4.91 11.77
C SER A 112 9.93 5.81 10.86
N PRO A 113 9.70 5.45 9.57
CA PRO A 113 8.71 6.12 8.73
C PRO A 113 7.27 5.91 9.24
N ARG A 114 7.04 4.94 10.13
CA ARG A 114 5.73 4.71 10.79
C ARG A 114 5.49 5.63 11.98
N ARG A 115 6.51 6.38 12.40
CA ARG A 115 6.41 7.29 13.56
C ARG A 115 5.23 8.24 13.47
N SER A 116 4.96 8.82 12.30
CA SER A 116 3.83 9.73 12.09
C SER A 116 2.45 9.08 12.30
N GLU A 117 2.37 7.76 12.15
CA GLU A 117 1.14 6.97 12.32
C GLU A 117 0.79 6.75 13.80
N VAL A 118 1.80 6.79 14.69
CA VAL A 118 1.65 6.57 16.14
C VAL A 118 2.07 7.78 16.98
N LEU A 119 2.36 8.91 16.34
CA LEU A 119 2.91 10.11 16.99
C LEU A 119 2.01 10.67 18.09
N LEU A 120 0.71 10.46 17.99
CA LEU A 120 -0.27 10.92 18.99
C LEU A 120 -0.32 10.04 20.24
N VAL A 121 0.43 8.95 20.30
CA VAL A 121 0.52 8.13 21.52
C VAL A 121 1.31 8.91 22.57
N GLU A 122 0.61 9.27 23.64
CA GLU A 122 1.16 10.04 24.79
C GLU A 122 1.68 9.10 25.87
N ARG A 123 0.90 8.05 26.18
CA ARG A 123 1.23 7.13 27.26
C ARG A 123 0.81 5.69 26.94
N LEU A 124 1.67 4.76 27.35
CA LEU A 124 1.48 3.32 27.25
C LEU A 124 1.47 2.73 28.68
N THR A 125 0.29 2.30 29.15
CA THR A 125 0.13 1.76 30.50
C THR A 125 -0.14 0.26 30.42
N ILE A 126 0.74 -0.53 31.04
CA ILE A 126 0.50 -1.96 31.24
C ILE A 126 -0.39 -2.11 32.45
N VAL A 127 -1.64 -2.50 32.22
CA VAL A 127 -2.64 -2.73 33.29
C VAL A 127 -2.39 -4.09 33.93
N ASP A 128 -2.15 -5.10 33.10
CA ASP A 128 -1.75 -6.45 33.48
C ASP A 128 -0.97 -7.09 32.27
N PRO A 129 -0.38 -8.30 32.39
CA PRO A 129 0.37 -8.91 31.31
C PRO A 129 -0.38 -9.06 29.97
N LEU A 130 -1.71 -9.11 29.99
CA LEU A 130 -2.57 -9.27 28.81
C LEU A 130 -3.48 -8.07 28.55
N THR A 131 -3.23 -6.93 29.23
CA THR A 131 -4.02 -5.71 29.04
C THR A 131 -3.10 -4.50 28.93
N ILE A 132 -3.17 -3.81 27.80
CA ILE A 132 -2.47 -2.55 27.59
C ILE A 132 -3.47 -1.42 27.32
N GLN A 133 -3.28 -0.29 27.99
CA GLN A 133 -3.96 0.95 27.69
C GLN A 133 -3.03 1.88 26.94
N ILE A 134 -3.53 2.46 25.84
CA ILE A 134 -2.86 3.43 24.99
C ILE A 134 -3.64 4.73 25.09
N ASP A 135 -3.06 5.74 25.69
CA ASP A 135 -3.61 7.08 25.75
C ASP A 135 -3.03 7.95 24.65
N LEU A 136 -3.89 8.67 23.96
CA LEU A 136 -3.54 9.59 22.88
C LEU A 136 -3.67 11.03 23.37
N GLU A 137 -2.76 11.90 22.92
CA GLU A 137 -2.77 13.34 23.18
C GLU A 137 -4.11 13.99 22.78
N LYS A 138 -4.68 13.55 21.67
CA LYS A 138 -5.99 13.99 21.15
C LYS A 138 -6.69 12.81 20.45
N PRO A 139 -8.01 12.87 20.21
CA PRO A 139 -8.71 11.82 19.48
C PRO A 139 -8.05 11.57 18.12
N PHE A 140 -8.00 10.27 17.74
CA PHE A 140 -7.42 9.89 16.44
C PHE A 140 -8.29 8.81 15.80
N SER A 141 -9.23 9.23 14.97
CA SER A 141 -10.22 8.35 14.33
C SER A 141 -9.59 7.21 13.50
N PRO A 142 -8.43 7.41 12.81
CA PRO A 142 -7.81 6.34 12.04
C PRO A 142 -7.04 5.31 12.86
N PHE A 143 -6.94 5.42 14.19
CA PHE A 143 -5.97 4.65 15.00
C PHE A 143 -6.08 3.14 14.81
N LEU A 144 -7.29 2.57 14.83
CA LEU A 144 -7.46 1.14 14.60
C LEU A 144 -7.11 0.72 13.17
N ALA A 145 -7.43 1.55 12.18
CA ALA A 145 -7.04 1.29 10.79
C ALA A 145 -5.51 1.33 10.61
N VAL A 146 -4.82 2.23 11.31
CA VAL A 146 -3.36 2.27 11.37
C VAL A 146 -2.79 0.98 11.97
N LEU A 147 -3.40 0.48 13.04
CA LEU A 147 -2.98 -0.75 13.71
C LEU A 147 -3.34 -2.05 12.93
N SER A 148 -4.11 -1.94 11.87
CA SER A 148 -4.38 -3.06 10.94
C SER A 148 -3.33 -3.20 9.84
N ASP A 149 -2.33 -2.31 9.79
CA ASP A 149 -1.18 -2.39 8.87
C ASP A 149 0.14 -2.43 9.67
N ARG A 150 1.24 -1.99 9.06
CA ARG A 150 2.62 -2.11 9.55
C ARG A 150 2.85 -1.59 10.97
N ALA A 151 2.18 -0.49 11.36
CA ALA A 151 2.31 0.05 12.72
C ALA A 151 1.70 -0.87 13.81
N GLY A 152 0.76 -1.73 13.45
CA GLY A 152 0.20 -2.73 14.35
C GLY A 152 0.90 -4.09 14.32
N MET A 153 1.87 -4.31 13.41
CA MET A 153 2.64 -5.55 13.30
C MET A 153 3.63 -5.66 14.46
N MET A 154 3.62 -6.79 15.16
CA MET A 154 4.45 -6.99 16.35
C MET A 154 5.75 -7.74 16.00
N VAL A 155 6.89 -7.10 16.26
CA VAL A 155 8.23 -7.69 16.14
C VAL A 155 8.72 -8.17 17.51
N SER A 156 9.55 -9.23 17.53
CA SER A 156 10.17 -9.72 18.78
C SER A 156 11.04 -8.65 19.41
N PRO A 157 10.74 -8.23 20.66
CA PRO A 157 11.58 -7.26 21.37
C PRO A 157 13.02 -7.76 21.59
N ALA A 158 13.21 -9.06 21.81
CA ALA A 158 14.53 -9.66 22.04
C ALA A 158 15.42 -9.50 20.80
N VAL A 159 14.91 -9.88 19.62
CA VAL A 159 15.67 -9.80 18.37
C VAL A 159 15.80 -8.35 17.90
N ALA A 160 14.76 -7.53 18.06
CA ALA A 160 14.81 -6.14 17.65
C ALA A 160 15.79 -5.30 18.49
N ARG A 161 15.94 -5.57 19.80
CA ARG A 161 16.99 -4.94 20.63
C ARG A 161 18.40 -5.39 20.22
N ARG A 162 18.57 -6.68 19.90
CA ARG A 162 19.87 -7.24 19.49
C ARG A 162 20.35 -6.68 18.15
N LEU A 163 19.44 -6.57 17.16
CA LEU A 163 19.80 -6.21 15.80
C LEU A 163 19.57 -4.73 15.45
N GLY A 164 18.76 -4.01 16.20
CA GLY A 164 18.46 -2.61 15.94
C GLY A 164 17.92 -2.39 14.52
N ARG A 165 18.66 -1.63 13.70
CA ARG A 165 18.31 -1.35 12.30
C ARG A 165 18.53 -2.53 11.35
N ASP A 166 19.34 -3.51 11.76
CA ASP A 166 19.59 -4.73 10.98
C ASP A 166 18.50 -5.81 11.15
N PHE A 167 17.43 -5.53 11.89
CA PHE A 167 16.32 -6.46 12.15
C PHE A 167 15.77 -7.09 10.86
N SER A 168 15.79 -6.38 9.74
CA SER A 168 15.38 -6.88 8.44
C SER A 168 16.15 -8.12 7.95
N ARG A 169 17.34 -8.41 8.52
CA ARG A 169 18.15 -9.58 8.14
C ARG A 169 17.67 -10.87 8.81
N GLU A 170 17.11 -10.76 10.01
CA GLU A 170 16.58 -11.89 10.79
C GLU A 170 15.21 -11.51 11.38
N PRO A 171 14.18 -11.27 10.54
CA PRO A 171 12.90 -10.78 11.00
C PRO A 171 12.15 -11.86 11.80
N VAL A 172 11.64 -11.48 12.96
CA VAL A 172 10.92 -12.35 13.90
C VAL A 172 9.60 -11.73 14.28
N GLY A 173 8.49 -12.37 13.90
CA GLY A 173 7.11 -11.99 14.21
C GLY A 173 6.37 -13.06 14.98
N THR A 174 5.03 -13.00 14.95
CA THR A 174 4.11 -13.97 15.56
C THR A 174 3.23 -14.68 14.53
N GLY A 175 3.39 -14.37 13.24
CA GLY A 175 2.54 -14.88 12.18
C GLY A 175 2.62 -16.40 11.94
N PRO A 176 1.74 -16.95 11.09
CA PRO A 176 1.67 -18.39 10.85
C PRO A 176 2.89 -18.97 10.10
N TYR A 177 3.73 -18.11 9.56
CA TYR A 177 4.98 -18.50 8.91
C TYR A 177 6.14 -17.70 9.49
N LYS A 178 7.32 -18.32 9.61
CA LYS A 178 8.55 -17.69 10.06
C LYS A 178 9.56 -17.58 8.92
N PHE A 179 10.45 -16.63 9.03
CA PHE A 179 11.48 -16.33 8.04
C PHE A 179 12.54 -17.43 7.99
N VAL A 180 12.98 -17.77 6.79
CA VAL A 180 14.08 -18.72 6.52
C VAL A 180 15.24 -18.00 5.85
N GLU A 181 15.01 -17.39 4.68
CA GLU A 181 16.06 -16.67 3.94
C GLU A 181 15.45 -15.57 3.06
N LYS A 182 16.27 -14.58 2.75
CA LYS A 182 16.07 -13.63 1.65
C LYS A 182 17.33 -13.59 0.79
N ARG A 183 17.15 -13.80 -0.53
CA ARG A 183 18.16 -13.53 -1.55
C ARG A 183 17.65 -12.36 -2.39
N PRO A 184 18.29 -11.17 -2.30
CA PRO A 184 17.85 -9.99 -3.03
C PRO A 184 17.67 -10.28 -4.52
N GLN A 185 16.60 -9.75 -5.10
CA GLN A 185 16.21 -9.91 -6.51
C GLN A 185 15.97 -11.36 -6.97
N GLU A 186 16.00 -12.32 -6.06
CA GLU A 186 15.77 -13.73 -6.35
C GLU A 186 14.54 -14.25 -5.61
N ARG A 187 14.61 -14.30 -4.26
CA ARG A 187 13.52 -14.90 -3.46
C ARG A 187 13.51 -14.49 -1.99
N VAL A 188 12.32 -14.65 -1.39
CA VAL A 188 12.11 -14.71 0.07
C VAL A 188 11.44 -16.04 0.38
N VAL A 189 11.92 -16.74 1.42
CA VAL A 189 11.41 -18.03 1.85
C VAL A 189 10.90 -17.95 3.28
N LEU A 190 9.68 -18.40 3.47
CA LEU A 190 9.04 -18.57 4.77
C LEU A 190 8.70 -20.05 4.97
N GLU A 191 8.72 -20.54 6.22
CA GLU A 191 8.27 -21.88 6.60
C GLU A 191 7.18 -21.80 7.69
N ARG A 192 6.34 -22.82 7.76
CA ARG A 192 5.27 -22.90 8.75
C ARG A 192 5.81 -22.77 10.18
N PHE A 193 5.07 -22.04 11.00
CA PHE A 193 5.30 -21.93 12.44
C PHE A 193 4.28 -22.77 13.20
N ASP A 194 4.66 -24.00 13.60
CA ASP A 194 3.77 -24.98 14.24
C ASP A 194 3.21 -24.52 15.62
N ARG A 195 3.84 -23.53 16.25
CA ARG A 195 3.39 -22.97 17.54
C ARG A 195 2.46 -21.76 17.39
N HIS A 196 2.03 -21.45 16.14
CA HIS A 196 1.08 -20.37 15.92
C HIS A 196 -0.24 -20.59 16.70
N TRP A 197 -0.79 -19.51 17.23
CA TRP A 197 -1.98 -19.57 18.11
C TRP A 197 -3.25 -20.06 17.39
N ASP A 198 -3.40 -19.70 16.12
CA ASP A 198 -4.50 -20.18 15.29
C ASP A 198 -4.11 -21.53 14.66
N ARG A 199 -4.68 -22.61 15.17
CA ARG A 199 -4.39 -23.98 14.73
C ARG A 199 -4.95 -24.30 13.34
N THR A 200 -5.83 -23.44 12.79
CA THR A 200 -6.38 -23.57 11.44
C THR A 200 -5.52 -22.85 10.40
N ALA A 201 -4.56 -22.06 10.84
CA ALA A 201 -3.61 -21.35 9.99
C ALA A 201 -2.37 -22.17 9.63
N GLY A 202 -1.66 -21.74 8.60
CA GLY A 202 -0.38 -22.36 8.21
C GLY A 202 -0.56 -23.74 7.60
N ASN A 203 -1.44 -23.90 6.61
CA ASN A 203 -1.70 -25.21 6.03
C ASN A 203 -0.62 -25.66 5.05
N VAL A 204 0.10 -24.75 4.36
CA VAL A 204 1.27 -25.12 3.55
C VAL A 204 2.54 -25.15 4.40
N ASP A 205 3.51 -26.02 4.04
CA ASP A 205 4.76 -26.15 4.82
C ASP A 205 5.72 -24.99 4.57
N ARG A 206 5.71 -24.46 3.34
CA ARG A 206 6.65 -23.44 2.88
C ARG A 206 5.99 -22.48 1.90
N ILE A 207 6.37 -21.21 1.97
CA ILE A 207 6.03 -20.18 0.98
C ILE A 207 7.35 -19.67 0.39
N THR A 208 7.48 -19.72 -0.93
CA THR A 208 8.60 -19.12 -1.66
C THR A 208 8.09 -18.02 -2.54
N TYR A 209 8.44 -16.77 -2.21
CA TYR A 209 8.22 -15.62 -3.07
C TYR A 209 9.39 -15.52 -4.05
N ARG A 210 9.12 -15.54 -5.35
CA ARG A 210 10.13 -15.39 -6.42
C ARG A 210 9.94 -14.01 -7.06
N THR A 211 11.01 -13.24 -7.16
CA THR A 211 11.00 -11.95 -7.83
C THR A 211 11.16 -12.16 -9.33
N ILE A 212 10.18 -11.73 -10.11
CA ILE A 212 10.18 -11.76 -11.57
C ILE A 212 9.56 -10.45 -12.05
N ILE A 213 10.36 -9.48 -12.44
CA ILE A 213 9.93 -8.10 -12.71
C ILE A 213 9.05 -8.01 -13.96
N ASP A 214 9.29 -8.83 -14.97
CA ASP A 214 8.47 -8.87 -16.18
C ASP A 214 7.16 -9.60 -15.92
N GLU A 215 6.04 -8.89 -16.07
CA GLU A 215 4.69 -9.42 -15.80
C GLU A 215 4.29 -10.53 -16.78
N GLN A 216 4.81 -10.51 -18.01
CA GLN A 216 4.55 -11.59 -18.98
C GLN A 216 5.31 -12.86 -18.60
N ALA A 217 6.56 -12.71 -18.13
CA ALA A 217 7.33 -13.83 -17.60
C ALA A 217 6.68 -14.40 -16.33
N LEU A 218 6.13 -13.56 -15.43
CA LEU A 218 5.33 -14.03 -14.29
C LEU A 218 4.16 -14.90 -14.73
N LEU A 219 3.35 -14.42 -15.68
CA LEU A 219 2.20 -15.16 -16.18
C LEU A 219 2.62 -16.46 -16.91
N ALA A 220 3.70 -16.42 -17.68
CA ALA A 220 4.23 -17.60 -18.35
C ALA A 220 4.69 -18.67 -17.33
N ASN A 221 5.39 -18.29 -16.27
CA ASN A 221 5.81 -19.20 -15.19
C ASN A 221 4.61 -19.80 -14.45
N LEU A 222 3.53 -19.02 -14.24
CA LEU A 222 2.30 -19.55 -13.65
C LEU A 222 1.63 -20.58 -14.58
N LYS A 223 1.51 -20.27 -15.87
CA LYS A 223 0.93 -21.20 -16.89
C LYS A 223 1.75 -22.48 -17.05
N ALA A 224 3.08 -22.39 -16.90
CA ALA A 224 3.98 -23.55 -16.91
C ALA A 224 3.93 -24.37 -15.62
N GLY A 225 3.20 -23.92 -14.58
CA GLY A 225 3.15 -24.59 -13.29
C GLY A 225 4.39 -24.41 -12.41
N GLU A 226 5.28 -23.47 -12.74
CA GLU A 226 6.46 -23.08 -11.95
C GLU A 226 6.09 -22.17 -10.78
N LEU A 227 4.92 -21.51 -10.85
CA LEU A 227 4.31 -20.72 -9.80
C LEU A 227 2.88 -21.22 -9.53
N ASP A 228 2.40 -20.99 -8.34
CA ASP A 228 1.04 -21.34 -7.92
C ASP A 228 0.14 -20.09 -7.84
N MET A 229 0.74 -18.91 -7.69
CA MET A 229 0.06 -17.61 -7.67
C MET A 229 1.01 -16.50 -8.09
N ILE A 230 0.46 -15.45 -8.73
CA ILE A 230 1.18 -14.20 -9.01
C ILE A 230 0.42 -12.99 -8.44
N ASN A 231 1.18 -11.98 -8.03
CA ASN A 231 0.64 -10.78 -7.35
C ASN A 231 0.02 -9.77 -8.30
N VAL A 232 0.15 -9.93 -9.61
CA VAL A 232 -0.34 -9.02 -10.64
C VAL A 232 -0.72 -9.81 -11.89
N ALA A 233 -1.73 -9.35 -12.63
CA ALA A 233 -2.00 -9.82 -13.99
C ALA A 233 -1.61 -8.74 -14.99
N PRO A 234 -0.91 -9.08 -16.09
CA PRO A 234 -0.66 -8.10 -17.15
C PRO A 234 -2.00 -7.55 -17.67
N PRO A 235 -2.21 -6.21 -17.72
CA PRO A 235 -3.50 -5.62 -18.09
C PRO A 235 -4.04 -6.10 -19.45
N THR A 236 -3.14 -6.30 -20.42
CA THR A 236 -3.47 -6.77 -21.77
C THR A 236 -3.99 -8.21 -21.80
N ASP A 237 -3.66 -9.02 -20.80
CA ASP A 237 -4.04 -10.43 -20.72
C ASP A 237 -5.34 -10.65 -19.92
N VAL A 238 -5.79 -9.67 -19.14
CA VAL A 238 -6.98 -9.79 -18.30
C VAL A 238 -8.22 -10.26 -19.09
N PRO A 239 -8.53 -9.75 -20.31
CA PRO A 239 -9.65 -10.25 -21.09
C PRO A 239 -9.54 -11.73 -21.48
N ALA A 240 -8.33 -12.22 -21.73
CA ALA A 240 -8.08 -13.63 -22.01
C ALA A 240 -8.16 -14.47 -20.74
N LEU A 241 -7.58 -14.00 -19.62
CA LEU A 241 -7.63 -14.66 -18.31
C LEU A 241 -9.05 -14.79 -17.76
N LYS A 242 -9.97 -13.85 -18.06
CA LYS A 242 -11.39 -13.95 -17.70
C LYS A 242 -12.09 -15.14 -18.38
N ARG A 243 -11.55 -15.63 -19.50
CA ARG A 243 -12.09 -16.80 -20.26
C ARG A 243 -11.30 -18.08 -20.02
N ASP A 244 -10.14 -17.98 -19.37
CA ASP A 244 -9.26 -19.11 -19.11
C ASP A 244 -9.77 -19.90 -17.90
N THR A 245 -10.28 -21.11 -18.15
CA THR A 245 -10.79 -22.01 -17.11
C THR A 245 -9.69 -22.83 -16.42
N SER A 246 -8.46 -22.76 -16.89
CA SER A 246 -7.30 -23.46 -16.29
C SER A 246 -6.67 -22.69 -15.13
N LEU A 247 -7.01 -21.42 -14.97
CA LEU A 247 -6.52 -20.54 -13.93
C LEU A 247 -7.68 -19.84 -13.19
N LYS A 248 -7.38 -19.31 -12.01
CA LYS A 248 -8.28 -18.43 -11.24
C LYS A 248 -7.84 -16.99 -11.41
N LEU A 249 -8.63 -16.17 -12.07
CA LEU A 249 -8.46 -14.72 -12.04
C LEU A 249 -9.28 -14.16 -10.86
N LEU A 250 -8.60 -13.49 -9.95
CA LEU A 250 -9.17 -12.87 -8.76
C LEU A 250 -9.12 -11.34 -8.95
N GLU A 251 -10.29 -10.73 -9.15
CA GLU A 251 -10.44 -9.28 -9.38
C GLU A 251 -11.05 -8.60 -8.17
N ARG A 252 -10.51 -7.43 -7.79
CA ARG A 252 -11.05 -6.56 -6.74
C ARG A 252 -10.80 -5.10 -7.11
N GLU A 253 -11.69 -4.18 -6.71
CA GLU A 253 -11.37 -2.76 -6.75
C GLU A 253 -10.25 -2.48 -5.75
N GLY A 254 -9.19 -1.77 -6.20
CA GLY A 254 -8.06 -1.40 -5.36
C GLY A 254 -8.35 -0.21 -4.46
N LEU A 255 -7.55 -0.02 -3.42
CA LEU A 255 -7.64 1.14 -2.51
C LEU A 255 -6.66 2.26 -2.87
N GLY A 256 -5.77 1.98 -3.81
CA GLY A 256 -4.67 2.86 -4.15
C GLY A 256 -4.92 3.73 -5.38
N TYR A 257 -3.95 4.57 -5.65
CA TYR A 257 -3.90 5.40 -6.85
C TYR A 257 -2.55 5.27 -7.54
N GLN A 258 -2.52 5.66 -8.80
CA GLN A 258 -1.32 5.77 -9.60
C GLN A 258 -1.16 7.20 -10.09
N GLY A 259 0.05 7.75 -9.97
CA GLY A 259 0.26 9.16 -10.27
C GLY A 259 1.69 9.51 -10.62
N ILE A 260 1.93 10.81 -10.77
CA ILE A 260 3.25 11.41 -10.94
C ILE A 260 3.52 12.25 -9.70
N TRP A 261 4.52 11.87 -8.94
CA TRP A 261 5.00 12.61 -7.79
C TRP A 261 5.96 13.69 -8.29
N ILE A 262 5.69 14.94 -7.90
CA ILE A 262 6.38 16.12 -8.38
C ILE A 262 7.26 16.69 -7.27
N ASN A 263 8.52 16.95 -7.56
CA ASN A 263 9.37 17.70 -6.65
C ASN A 263 9.00 19.20 -6.73
N THR A 264 8.28 19.70 -5.72
CA THR A 264 7.81 21.10 -5.70
C THR A 264 8.88 22.07 -5.19
N THR A 265 10.04 21.59 -4.78
CA THR A 265 11.11 22.42 -4.19
C THR A 265 12.17 22.86 -5.20
N GLY A 266 12.26 22.17 -6.34
CA GLY A 266 13.24 22.43 -7.40
C GLY A 266 12.62 22.76 -8.76
N PRO A 267 13.39 23.41 -9.66
CA PRO A 267 12.93 23.68 -11.02
C PRO A 267 12.72 22.36 -11.80
N PRO A 268 11.85 22.34 -12.81
CA PRO A 268 10.96 23.42 -13.22
C PRO A 268 9.68 23.49 -12.33
N PHE A 269 9.46 22.51 -11.48
CA PHE A 269 8.20 22.26 -10.79
C PHE A 269 8.03 22.98 -9.44
N ASN A 270 9.01 23.75 -8.98
CA ASN A 270 8.78 24.76 -7.93
C ASN A 270 7.81 25.86 -8.40
N ASN A 271 7.64 26.04 -9.72
CA ASN A 271 6.63 26.92 -10.31
C ASN A 271 5.29 26.20 -10.48
N LYS A 272 4.26 26.62 -9.73
CA LYS A 272 2.90 26.04 -9.76
C LYS A 272 2.29 26.10 -11.17
N ALA A 273 2.47 27.19 -11.91
CA ALA A 273 1.90 27.33 -13.25
C ALA A 273 2.48 26.26 -14.21
N LEU A 274 3.76 25.88 -14.07
CA LEU A 274 4.35 24.83 -14.89
C LEU A 274 3.80 23.43 -14.52
N ARG A 275 3.51 23.16 -13.23
CA ARG A 275 2.81 21.93 -12.82
C ARG A 275 1.41 21.87 -13.41
N GLN A 276 0.67 22.99 -13.37
CA GLN A 276 -0.66 23.10 -13.96
C GLN A 276 -0.63 22.98 -15.48
N ALA A 277 0.38 23.56 -16.16
CA ALA A 277 0.59 23.41 -17.59
C ALA A 277 0.76 21.93 -17.99
N PHE A 278 1.64 21.21 -17.29
CA PHE A 278 1.85 19.79 -17.56
C PHE A 278 0.57 18.98 -17.27
N ASN A 279 -0.10 19.19 -16.15
CA ASN A 279 -1.34 18.48 -15.82
C ASN A 279 -2.43 18.69 -16.89
N ALA A 280 -2.52 19.90 -17.47
CA ALA A 280 -3.51 20.23 -18.50
C ALA A 280 -3.25 19.53 -19.86
N THR A 281 -2.04 18.96 -20.09
CA THR A 281 -1.76 18.18 -21.30
C THR A 281 -2.30 16.74 -21.22
N ILE A 282 -2.64 16.25 -20.02
CA ILE A 282 -2.92 14.83 -19.80
C ILE A 282 -4.38 14.49 -20.09
N ASP A 283 -4.61 13.64 -21.10
CA ASP A 283 -5.87 12.94 -21.32
C ASP A 283 -5.87 11.59 -20.57
N ARG A 284 -6.42 11.61 -19.35
CA ARG A 284 -6.46 10.42 -18.49
C ARG A 284 -7.33 9.30 -19.06
N ARG A 285 -8.42 9.65 -19.78
CA ARG A 285 -9.32 8.66 -20.39
C ARG A 285 -8.61 7.93 -21.52
N THR A 286 -7.91 8.65 -22.38
CA THR A 286 -7.10 8.06 -23.46
C THR A 286 -5.95 7.24 -22.90
N LEU A 287 -5.22 7.73 -21.88
CA LEU A 287 -4.15 6.99 -21.22
C LEU A 287 -4.66 5.64 -20.68
N VAL A 288 -5.77 5.66 -19.93
CA VAL A 288 -6.36 4.44 -19.36
C VAL A 288 -6.79 3.49 -20.46
N ARG A 289 -7.51 3.97 -21.48
CA ARG A 289 -7.99 3.14 -22.58
C ARG A 289 -6.85 2.47 -23.35
N VAL A 290 -5.76 3.20 -23.63
CA VAL A 290 -4.64 2.70 -24.44
C VAL A 290 -3.79 1.70 -23.66
N VAL A 291 -3.56 1.95 -22.36
CA VAL A 291 -2.64 1.13 -21.56
C VAL A 291 -3.36 0.00 -20.84
N PHE A 292 -4.58 0.26 -20.34
CA PHE A 292 -5.27 -0.63 -19.40
C PHE A 292 -6.60 -1.20 -19.90
N GLY A 293 -7.18 -0.64 -20.98
CA GLY A 293 -8.51 -1.03 -21.41
C GLY A 293 -9.55 -0.80 -20.29
N GLU A 294 -10.13 -1.90 -19.76
CA GLU A 294 -11.13 -1.87 -18.68
C GLU A 294 -10.56 -2.16 -17.29
N THR A 295 -9.24 -2.33 -17.18
CA THR A 295 -8.59 -2.76 -15.92
C THR A 295 -8.22 -1.62 -15.00
N ALA A 296 -8.51 -0.39 -15.37
CA ALA A 296 -8.30 0.81 -14.57
C ALA A 296 -9.36 1.87 -14.87
N SER A 297 -9.48 2.86 -13.98
CA SER A 297 -10.37 4.01 -14.13
C SER A 297 -9.56 5.30 -14.01
N PRO A 298 -9.88 6.35 -14.81
CA PRO A 298 -9.21 7.65 -14.68
C PRO A 298 -9.40 8.24 -13.28
N ALA A 299 -8.33 8.80 -12.70
CA ALA A 299 -8.36 9.36 -11.35
C ALA A 299 -8.46 10.88 -11.33
N ASN A 300 -9.18 11.42 -10.34
CA ASN A 300 -9.26 12.84 -10.02
C ASN A 300 -8.72 13.15 -8.61
N GLY A 301 -8.17 12.16 -7.92
CA GLY A 301 -7.69 12.33 -6.55
C GLY A 301 -7.13 11.03 -5.94
N PRO A 302 -6.79 11.07 -4.65
CA PRO A 302 -6.17 9.95 -3.94
C PRO A 302 -7.14 8.82 -3.57
N PHE A 303 -8.44 9.03 -3.69
CA PHE A 303 -9.45 8.11 -3.17
C PHE A 303 -10.22 7.43 -4.30
N PRO A 304 -10.05 6.12 -4.52
CA PRO A 304 -10.89 5.34 -5.43
C PRO A 304 -12.36 5.36 -5.01
N THR A 305 -13.24 5.08 -5.96
CA THR A 305 -14.69 5.02 -5.73
C THR A 305 -15.02 4.06 -4.58
N GLY A 306 -15.87 4.51 -3.64
CA GLY A 306 -16.28 3.75 -2.47
C GLY A 306 -15.50 4.06 -1.19
N LEU A 307 -14.32 4.67 -1.26
CA LEU A 307 -13.65 5.20 -0.08
C LEU A 307 -14.30 6.51 0.41
N LEU A 308 -14.24 6.73 1.73
CA LEU A 308 -14.69 7.98 2.31
C LEU A 308 -13.96 9.16 1.66
N GLY A 309 -14.70 10.09 1.07
CA GLY A 309 -14.14 11.23 0.35
C GLY A 309 -13.89 10.99 -1.14
N SER A 310 -14.19 9.83 -1.69
CA SER A 310 -14.03 9.53 -3.12
C SER A 310 -14.87 10.45 -4.04
N ASP A 311 -16.02 10.90 -3.56
CA ASP A 311 -16.90 11.86 -4.21
C ASP A 311 -16.65 13.32 -3.75
N ALA A 312 -15.69 13.52 -2.87
CA ALA A 312 -15.22 14.83 -2.45
C ALA A 312 -14.19 15.38 -3.47
N GLY A 313 -14.15 16.68 -3.60
CA GLY A 313 -13.31 17.35 -4.59
C GLY A 313 -14.15 17.98 -5.71
N PRO A 314 -13.55 18.66 -6.70
CA PRO A 314 -14.28 19.47 -7.67
C PRO A 314 -15.28 18.63 -8.47
N ASN A 315 -16.46 18.41 -7.89
CA ASN A 315 -17.63 17.71 -8.44
C ASN A 315 -17.35 16.27 -8.95
N GLY A 316 -16.33 15.58 -8.43
CA GLY A 316 -15.95 14.24 -8.89
C GLY A 316 -15.47 14.17 -10.35
N ARG A 317 -15.22 15.33 -10.99
CA ARG A 317 -14.85 15.39 -12.40
C ARG A 317 -13.40 14.98 -12.62
N ILE A 318 -13.20 14.10 -13.60
CA ILE A 318 -11.85 13.80 -14.10
C ILE A 318 -11.32 15.02 -14.85
N PRO A 319 -10.13 15.55 -14.52
CA PRO A 319 -9.54 16.65 -15.27
C PRO A 319 -9.40 16.28 -16.76
N GLU A 320 -9.92 17.13 -17.62
CA GLU A 320 -9.86 16.95 -19.07
C GLU A 320 -8.60 17.59 -19.64
N ARG A 321 -8.11 17.02 -20.74
CA ARG A 321 -7.02 17.61 -21.51
C ARG A 321 -7.43 18.96 -22.08
N ASN A 322 -6.63 20.00 -21.83
CA ASN A 322 -6.89 21.36 -22.29
C ASN A 322 -5.59 22.06 -22.70
N LEU A 323 -5.29 22.06 -23.98
CA LEU A 323 -4.05 22.62 -24.51
C LEU A 323 -4.00 24.15 -24.45
N ASP A 324 -5.15 24.83 -24.50
CA ASP A 324 -5.19 26.29 -24.38
C ASP A 324 -4.89 26.73 -22.96
N LEU A 325 -5.44 26.00 -21.96
CA LEU A 325 -5.04 26.18 -20.57
C LEU A 325 -3.55 25.88 -20.36
N ALA A 326 -3.04 24.80 -20.95
CA ALA A 326 -1.61 24.45 -20.87
C ALA A 326 -0.73 25.60 -21.41
N ARG A 327 -1.05 26.13 -22.58
CA ARG A 327 -0.32 27.28 -23.18
C ARG A 327 -0.44 28.55 -22.33
N ALA A 328 -1.63 28.81 -21.76
CA ALA A 328 -1.82 29.94 -20.86
C ALA A 328 -0.92 29.81 -19.62
N LYS A 329 -0.89 28.61 -19.01
CA LYS A 329 -0.07 28.33 -17.84
C LYS A 329 1.43 28.33 -18.14
N LEU A 330 1.85 27.92 -19.33
CA LEU A 330 3.24 28.07 -19.78
C LEU A 330 3.66 29.54 -19.85
N ARG A 331 2.82 30.43 -20.39
CA ARG A 331 3.08 31.87 -20.40
C ARG A 331 3.15 32.44 -18.98
N GLU A 332 2.20 32.10 -18.12
CA GLU A 332 2.17 32.49 -16.71
C GLU A 332 3.46 32.02 -15.98
N GLY A 333 3.92 30.82 -16.27
CA GLY A 333 5.14 30.25 -15.72
C GLY A 333 6.44 30.75 -16.33
N GLY A 334 6.40 31.68 -17.29
CA GLY A 334 7.58 32.23 -17.94
C GLY A 334 8.26 31.29 -18.97
N GLN A 335 7.56 30.26 -19.43
CA GLN A 335 8.06 29.25 -20.37
C GLN A 335 7.11 29.10 -21.58
N PRO A 336 6.83 30.17 -22.36
CA PRO A 336 5.82 30.15 -23.43
C PRO A 336 6.10 29.12 -24.54
N SER A 337 7.37 28.74 -24.74
CA SER A 337 7.79 27.72 -25.72
C SER A 337 7.86 26.31 -25.16
N GLY A 338 7.46 26.12 -23.89
CA GLY A 338 7.57 24.85 -23.19
C GLY A 338 8.85 24.74 -22.38
N PHE A 339 9.04 23.56 -21.76
CA PHE A 339 10.21 23.25 -20.93
C PHE A 339 10.53 21.74 -21.04
N ALA A 340 11.68 21.35 -20.52
CA ALA A 340 12.04 19.94 -20.42
C ALA A 340 12.16 19.51 -18.96
N PHE A 341 11.85 18.25 -18.68
CA PHE A 341 12.08 17.63 -17.39
C PHE A 341 12.28 16.12 -17.50
N THR A 342 12.85 15.51 -16.46
CA THR A 342 13.05 14.07 -16.34
C THR A 342 11.92 13.43 -15.59
N LEU A 343 11.27 12.43 -16.21
CA LEU A 343 10.31 11.54 -15.59
C LEU A 343 10.99 10.20 -15.27
N LYS A 344 11.24 9.93 -14.00
CA LYS A 344 11.74 8.63 -13.56
C LYS A 344 10.62 7.62 -13.49
N ILE A 345 10.88 6.42 -14.00
CA ILE A 345 9.95 5.28 -13.96
C ILE A 345 10.69 4.04 -13.48
N THR A 346 9.98 3.09 -12.89
CA THR A 346 10.54 1.76 -12.61
C THR A 346 10.59 0.91 -13.89
N PRO A 347 11.44 -0.14 -13.95
CA PRO A 347 11.42 -1.10 -15.04
C PRO A 347 10.03 -1.72 -15.23
N GLY A 348 9.69 -2.04 -16.47
CA GLY A 348 8.46 -2.72 -16.83
C GLY A 348 7.78 -2.11 -18.06
N ARG A 349 7.15 -2.97 -18.86
CA ARG A 349 6.51 -2.57 -20.12
C ARG A 349 5.40 -1.54 -19.91
N VAL A 350 4.54 -1.78 -18.92
CA VAL A 350 3.41 -0.90 -18.59
C VAL A 350 3.92 0.50 -18.18
N GLN A 351 4.99 0.54 -17.39
CA GLN A 351 5.59 1.81 -16.96
C GLN A 351 6.10 2.62 -18.15
N GLN A 352 6.78 1.96 -19.08
CA GLN A 352 7.29 2.59 -20.30
C GLN A 352 6.16 3.07 -21.20
N GLN A 353 5.09 2.28 -21.38
CA GLN A 353 3.91 2.69 -22.16
C GLN A 353 3.25 3.93 -21.57
N ILE A 354 3.05 3.99 -20.25
CA ILE A 354 2.50 5.17 -19.58
C ILE A 354 3.37 6.40 -19.87
N ALA A 355 4.68 6.29 -19.67
CA ALA A 355 5.61 7.39 -19.87
C ALA A 355 5.63 7.88 -21.33
N GLN A 356 5.60 6.98 -22.31
CA GLN A 356 5.53 7.30 -23.74
C GLN A 356 4.22 7.99 -24.11
N VAL A 357 3.07 7.55 -23.56
CA VAL A 357 1.77 8.21 -23.77
C VAL A 357 1.81 9.62 -23.20
N LEU A 358 2.32 9.81 -21.98
CA LEU A 358 2.49 11.15 -21.39
C LEU A 358 3.43 12.04 -22.22
N GLN A 359 4.54 11.50 -22.70
CA GLN A 359 5.49 12.20 -23.56
C GLN A 359 4.83 12.68 -24.85
N SER A 360 4.04 11.81 -25.51
CA SER A 360 3.33 12.16 -26.75
C SER A 360 2.24 13.23 -26.52
N MET A 361 1.60 13.26 -25.34
CA MET A 361 0.60 14.27 -25.01
C MET A 361 1.20 15.64 -24.68
N ALA A 362 2.38 15.65 -24.06
CA ALA A 362 3.03 16.88 -23.58
C ALA A 362 3.72 17.67 -24.69
N VAL A 363 4.19 17.00 -25.74
CA VAL A 363 4.92 17.64 -26.84
C VAL A 363 4.09 18.65 -27.63
N ASP A 364 2.77 18.53 -27.64
CA ASP A 364 1.85 19.41 -28.37
C ASP A 364 1.88 20.90 -27.90
N VAL A 365 2.46 21.13 -26.73
CA VAL A 365 2.67 22.47 -26.16
C VAL A 365 4.15 22.76 -25.88
N GLY A 366 5.07 21.95 -26.41
CA GLY A 366 6.51 22.16 -26.25
C GLY A 366 7.09 21.60 -24.96
N ILE A 367 6.31 20.85 -24.14
CA ILE A 367 6.85 20.18 -22.95
C ILE A 367 7.52 18.89 -23.38
N ARG A 368 8.80 18.74 -23.05
CA ARG A 368 9.63 17.57 -23.38
C ARG A 368 9.90 16.73 -22.15
N ILE A 369 9.53 15.45 -22.18
CA ILE A 369 9.74 14.50 -21.10
C ILE A 369 10.93 13.60 -21.45
N ASN A 370 12.00 13.64 -20.64
CA ASN A 370 13.11 12.71 -20.71
C ASN A 370 12.77 11.51 -19.79
N ILE A 371 12.62 10.33 -20.37
CA ILE A 371 12.28 9.12 -19.60
C ILE A 371 13.56 8.49 -19.07
N GLU A 372 13.65 8.32 -17.76
CA GLU A 372 14.76 7.63 -17.07
C GLU A 372 14.22 6.39 -16.35
N ILE A 373 14.76 5.21 -16.68
CA ILE A 373 14.38 3.93 -16.04
C ILE A 373 15.33 3.71 -14.88
N VAL A 374 14.76 3.59 -13.67
CA VAL A 374 15.50 3.45 -12.41
C VAL A 374 14.93 2.30 -11.59
N GLU A 375 15.79 1.46 -11.01
CA GLU A 375 15.39 0.37 -10.13
C GLU A 375 14.61 0.90 -8.92
N PHE A 376 13.60 0.14 -8.45
CA PHE A 376 12.62 0.61 -7.47
C PHE A 376 13.23 1.06 -6.13
N GLY A 377 14.17 0.30 -5.56
CA GLY A 377 14.85 0.68 -4.31
C GLY A 377 15.67 1.96 -4.47
N THR A 378 16.28 2.15 -5.64
CA THR A 378 17.01 3.38 -6.00
C THR A 378 16.05 4.56 -6.15
N VAL A 379 14.86 4.36 -6.75
CA VAL A 379 13.82 5.40 -6.82
C VAL A 379 13.44 5.86 -5.41
N LEU A 380 13.17 4.94 -4.49
CA LEU A 380 12.82 5.30 -3.10
C LEU A 380 13.94 6.08 -2.40
N SER A 381 15.21 5.71 -2.62
CA SER A 381 16.36 6.43 -2.08
C SER A 381 16.45 7.85 -2.64
N GLN A 382 16.24 8.01 -3.96
CA GLN A 382 16.28 9.32 -4.62
C GLN A 382 15.10 10.21 -4.21
N LEU A 383 13.91 9.65 -3.97
CA LEU A 383 12.76 10.36 -3.42
C LEU A 383 13.09 10.95 -2.05
N ASN A 384 13.66 10.13 -1.14
CA ASN A 384 14.07 10.59 0.19
C ASN A 384 15.15 11.68 0.17
N GLN A 385 15.95 11.75 -0.89
CA GLN A 385 17.01 12.74 -1.07
C GLN A 385 16.57 13.94 -1.92
N ALA A 386 15.31 14.01 -2.35
CA ALA A 386 14.76 14.99 -3.29
C ALA A 386 15.55 15.09 -4.63
N ARG A 387 16.18 13.99 -5.09
CA ARG A 387 16.99 13.91 -6.31
C ARG A 387 16.15 13.48 -7.52
N TYR A 388 15.12 14.21 -7.82
CA TYR A 388 14.23 13.96 -8.95
C TYR A 388 13.47 15.24 -9.30
N GLU A 389 12.92 15.33 -10.52
CA GLU A 389 11.98 16.36 -10.94
C GLU A 389 10.55 15.81 -10.90
N ALA A 390 10.34 14.65 -11.51
CA ALA A 390 9.09 13.90 -11.48
C ALA A 390 9.35 12.39 -11.42
N VAL A 391 8.51 11.66 -10.68
CA VAL A 391 8.56 10.19 -10.60
C VAL A 391 7.17 9.63 -10.82
N ARG A 392 7.03 8.67 -11.73
CA ARG A 392 5.81 7.88 -11.83
C ARG A 392 5.81 6.83 -10.73
N LEU A 393 4.90 6.97 -9.78
CA LEU A 393 4.79 6.06 -8.63
C LEU A 393 3.33 5.90 -8.22
N GLY A 394 2.98 4.73 -7.68
CA GLY A 394 1.68 4.45 -7.11
C GLY A 394 1.68 4.48 -5.59
N TRP A 395 0.49 4.53 -5.04
CA TRP A 395 0.20 4.26 -3.64
C TRP A 395 -0.76 3.08 -3.55
N SER A 396 -0.43 2.09 -2.71
CA SER A 396 -1.20 0.85 -2.60
C SER A 396 -2.54 0.99 -1.84
N GLY A 397 -2.80 2.17 -1.29
CA GLY A 397 -4.02 2.45 -0.56
C GLY A 397 -4.06 1.92 0.88
N ARG A 398 -4.98 2.50 1.63
CA ARG A 398 -5.34 2.12 3.00
C ARG A 398 -6.86 2.21 3.15
N PRO A 399 -7.46 1.46 4.07
CA PRO A 399 -8.90 1.51 4.32
C PRO A 399 -9.40 2.86 4.80
N ASP A 400 -8.60 3.59 5.57
CA ASP A 400 -8.91 4.96 6.01
C ASP A 400 -8.24 6.00 5.12
N PRO A 401 -8.95 7.09 4.74
CA PRO A 401 -8.39 8.19 3.93
C PRO A 401 -7.13 8.83 4.50
N ASP A 402 -6.98 8.89 5.83
CA ASP A 402 -5.78 9.43 6.48
C ASP A 402 -4.51 8.71 6.00
N GLY A 403 -4.56 7.39 5.93
CA GLY A 403 -3.45 6.56 5.46
C GLY A 403 -3.14 6.71 3.96
N ASN A 404 -4.03 7.33 3.21
CA ASN A 404 -3.86 7.61 1.77
C ASN A 404 -3.33 9.02 1.50
N LEU A 405 -3.29 9.89 2.51
CA LEU A 405 -3.05 11.31 2.24
C LEU A 405 -2.15 12.00 3.28
N TYR A 406 -2.37 11.78 4.58
CA TYR A 406 -1.74 12.61 5.63
C TYR A 406 -0.20 12.66 5.50
N ALA A 407 0.46 11.53 5.56
CA ALA A 407 1.93 11.46 5.55
C ALA A 407 2.57 12.00 4.25
N MET A 408 1.78 12.10 3.17
CA MET A 408 2.22 12.54 1.85
C MET A 408 2.00 14.03 1.61
N ALA A 409 1.03 14.65 2.32
CA ALA A 409 0.59 16.01 2.05
C ALA A 409 0.84 16.97 3.20
N VAL A 410 0.94 16.49 4.47
CA VAL A 410 1.27 17.35 5.60
C VAL A 410 2.72 17.84 5.48
N THR A 411 2.95 19.09 5.83
CA THR A 411 4.30 19.69 5.85
C THR A 411 5.25 18.86 6.73
N GLY A 412 6.38 18.43 6.17
CA GLY A 412 7.34 17.57 6.86
C GLY A 412 6.88 16.13 7.09
N GLY A 413 5.80 15.70 6.44
CA GLY A 413 5.30 14.32 6.52
C GLY A 413 6.34 13.29 6.04
N GLY A 414 6.39 12.14 6.69
CA GLY A 414 7.42 11.12 6.42
C GLY A 414 7.38 10.48 5.01
N LEU A 415 6.31 10.72 4.26
CA LEU A 415 6.16 10.32 2.85
C LEU A 415 5.89 11.53 1.94
N ASN A 416 6.06 12.73 2.44
CA ASN A 416 5.94 13.95 1.65
C ASN A 416 7.20 14.17 0.80
N TYR A 417 7.42 13.26 -0.12
CA TYR A 417 8.56 13.31 -1.04
C TYR A 417 8.55 14.56 -1.91
N SER A 418 7.35 15.10 -2.19
CA SER A 418 7.19 16.31 -3.00
C SER A 418 7.79 17.57 -2.38
N GLY A 419 8.08 17.57 -1.07
CA GLY A 419 8.46 18.76 -0.33
C GLY A 419 7.33 19.80 -0.27
N TYR A 420 6.09 19.37 -0.46
CA TYR A 420 4.90 20.23 -0.44
C TYR A 420 4.65 20.80 0.95
N SER A 421 4.24 22.07 1.00
CA SER A 421 3.88 22.76 2.24
C SER A 421 2.72 23.71 1.99
N ASN A 422 1.65 23.56 2.77
CA ASN A 422 0.48 24.44 2.72
C ASN A 422 -0.23 24.42 4.08
N ALA A 423 -0.18 25.53 4.81
CA ALA A 423 -0.73 25.63 6.16
C ALA A 423 -2.24 25.34 6.25
N ARG A 424 -3.02 25.64 5.19
CA ARG A 424 -4.44 25.32 5.15
C ARG A 424 -4.66 23.82 5.03
N VAL A 425 -3.87 23.13 4.20
CA VAL A 425 -3.91 21.68 4.05
C VAL A 425 -3.50 21.01 5.35
N ASP A 426 -2.45 21.49 6.02
CA ASP A 426 -2.00 20.96 7.33
C ASP A 426 -3.12 21.05 8.36
N THR A 427 -3.77 22.24 8.47
CA THR A 427 -4.89 22.45 9.40
C THR A 427 -6.06 21.51 9.11
N LEU A 428 -6.42 21.32 7.84
CA LEU A 428 -7.52 20.44 7.44
C LEU A 428 -7.20 18.97 7.67
N LEU A 429 -5.96 18.54 7.38
CA LEU A 429 -5.51 17.18 7.63
C LEU A 429 -5.54 16.86 9.13
N ASP A 430 -5.04 17.76 9.98
CA ASP A 430 -5.09 17.59 11.42
C ASP A 430 -6.53 17.58 11.95
N ALA A 431 -7.40 18.44 11.43
CA ALA A 431 -8.83 18.43 11.77
C ALA A 431 -9.50 17.11 11.37
N ALA A 432 -9.24 16.59 10.16
CA ALA A 432 -9.83 15.33 9.69
C ALA A 432 -9.45 14.12 10.57
N ARG A 433 -8.31 14.16 11.24
CA ARG A 433 -7.84 13.10 12.16
C ARG A 433 -8.64 13.02 13.45
N ILE A 434 -9.14 14.14 13.95
CA ILE A 434 -9.88 14.19 15.22
C ILE A 434 -11.40 14.12 15.02
N LEU A 435 -11.90 14.33 13.80
CA LEU A 435 -13.33 14.26 13.50
C LEU A 435 -13.82 12.81 13.49
N THR A 436 -14.82 12.51 14.32
CA THR A 436 -15.46 11.20 14.39
C THR A 436 -16.70 11.09 13.51
N ILE A 437 -17.27 12.23 13.08
CA ILE A 437 -18.47 12.29 12.23
C ILE A 437 -18.04 12.20 10.77
N SER A 438 -18.51 11.17 10.07
CA SER A 438 -18.15 10.85 8.69
C SER A 438 -18.34 12.02 7.73
N ASP A 439 -19.48 12.71 7.77
CA ASP A 439 -19.77 13.84 6.87
C ASP A 439 -18.85 15.05 7.10
N HIS A 440 -18.43 15.28 8.34
CA HIS A 440 -17.46 16.34 8.64
C HIS A 440 -16.08 15.99 8.08
N ARG A 441 -15.64 14.74 8.27
CA ARG A 441 -14.39 14.23 7.66
C ARG A 441 -14.45 14.33 6.13
N LYS A 442 -15.56 13.91 5.52
CA LYS A 442 -15.77 13.97 4.08
C LYS A 442 -15.62 15.39 3.53
N ARG A 443 -16.23 16.41 4.18
CA ARG A 443 -16.07 17.82 3.80
C ARG A 443 -14.62 18.28 3.91
N ALA A 444 -13.93 17.95 5.00
CA ALA A 444 -12.52 18.31 5.16
C ALA A 444 -11.65 17.71 4.05
N TYR A 445 -11.82 16.43 3.73
CA TYR A 445 -11.10 15.80 2.62
C TYR A 445 -11.46 16.41 1.26
N GLY A 446 -12.71 16.84 1.05
CA GLY A 446 -13.14 17.53 -0.17
C GLY A 446 -12.38 18.85 -0.41
N GLU A 447 -12.24 19.65 0.64
CA GLU A 447 -11.46 20.90 0.58
C GLU A 447 -9.98 20.62 0.35
N ILE A 448 -9.41 19.64 1.05
CA ILE A 448 -8.01 19.21 0.86
C ILE A 448 -7.75 18.80 -0.60
N ILE A 449 -8.60 17.94 -1.16
CA ILE A 449 -8.45 17.46 -2.55
C ILE A 449 -8.53 18.63 -3.55
N THR A 450 -9.40 19.59 -3.28
CA THR A 450 -9.53 20.79 -4.12
C THR A 450 -8.22 21.58 -4.16
N ILE A 451 -7.62 21.82 -2.99
CA ILE A 451 -6.32 22.52 -2.89
C ILE A 451 -5.20 21.70 -3.54
N LEU A 452 -5.12 20.40 -3.26
CA LEU A 452 -4.08 19.54 -3.83
C LEU A 452 -4.17 19.41 -5.35
N ASN A 453 -5.38 19.41 -5.93
CA ASN A 453 -5.58 19.39 -7.37
C ASN A 453 -5.25 20.73 -8.05
N ASP A 454 -5.20 21.81 -7.29
CA ASP A 454 -4.72 23.11 -7.76
C ASP A 454 -3.21 23.24 -7.60
N ASP A 455 -2.66 22.79 -6.48
CA ASP A 455 -1.22 22.86 -6.17
C ASP A 455 -0.37 21.78 -6.85
N LEU A 456 -0.97 20.61 -7.13
CA LEU A 456 -0.39 19.48 -7.85
C LEU A 456 0.97 18.96 -7.31
N PRO A 457 1.09 18.63 -6.02
CA PRO A 457 2.27 17.91 -5.55
C PRO A 457 2.30 16.47 -6.07
N ILE A 458 1.12 15.91 -6.35
CA ILE A 458 0.92 14.63 -7.02
C ILE A 458 -0.13 14.83 -8.12
N ILE A 459 0.19 14.44 -9.34
CA ILE A 459 -0.75 14.40 -10.46
C ILE A 459 -1.35 13.00 -10.51
N TYR A 460 -2.60 12.84 -10.09
CA TYR A 460 -3.32 11.57 -10.13
C TYR A 460 -3.67 11.20 -11.58
N LEU A 461 -3.37 9.96 -11.97
CA LEU A 461 -3.58 9.46 -13.34
C LEU A 461 -4.74 8.48 -13.42
N TYR A 462 -4.69 7.42 -12.59
CA TYR A 462 -5.72 6.39 -12.63
C TYR A 462 -5.79 5.62 -11.29
N TRP A 463 -6.92 4.97 -11.08
CA TRP A 463 -7.13 3.94 -10.08
C TRP A 463 -7.12 2.57 -10.76
N GLY A 464 -6.29 1.66 -10.26
CA GLY A 464 -6.20 0.30 -10.78
C GLY A 464 -7.11 -0.66 -10.04
N LYS A 465 -7.63 -1.64 -10.76
CA LYS A 465 -8.15 -2.83 -10.11
C LYS A 465 -7.00 -3.74 -9.68
N GLU A 466 -7.20 -4.42 -8.57
CA GLU A 466 -6.27 -5.43 -8.08
C GLU A 466 -6.59 -6.77 -8.71
N TYR A 467 -5.64 -7.32 -9.45
CA TYR A 467 -5.74 -8.63 -10.06
C TYR A 467 -4.70 -9.57 -9.47
N LYS A 468 -5.14 -10.75 -9.06
CA LYS A 468 -4.25 -11.86 -8.73
C LYS A 468 -4.60 -13.02 -9.66
N VAL A 469 -3.61 -13.78 -10.08
CA VAL A 469 -3.85 -14.99 -10.87
C VAL A 469 -3.29 -16.19 -10.13
N ALA A 470 -4.07 -17.24 -10.02
CA ALA A 470 -3.70 -18.43 -9.28
C ALA A 470 -4.00 -19.71 -10.05
N SER A 471 -3.21 -20.75 -9.77
CA SER A 471 -3.50 -22.13 -10.16
C SER A 471 -4.84 -22.60 -9.56
N LEU A 472 -5.54 -23.50 -10.23
CA LEU A 472 -6.72 -24.17 -9.69
C LEU A 472 -6.45 -24.96 -8.42
N LYS A 473 -5.20 -25.37 -8.22
CA LYS A 473 -4.75 -26.07 -7.00
C LYS A 473 -4.84 -25.22 -5.75
N LEU A 474 -4.68 -23.90 -5.88
CA LEU A 474 -4.76 -22.98 -4.74
C LEU A 474 -6.20 -22.85 -4.24
N ALA A 475 -6.43 -23.14 -2.97
CA ALA A 475 -7.73 -23.04 -2.32
C ALA A 475 -7.63 -22.20 -1.04
N GLY A 476 -8.76 -21.68 -0.55
CA GLY A 476 -8.84 -20.89 0.70
C GLY A 476 -8.28 -19.47 0.62
N PHE A 477 -7.84 -18.98 -0.55
CA PHE A 477 -7.37 -17.61 -0.70
C PHE A 477 -8.54 -16.62 -0.77
N VAL A 478 -8.48 -15.58 0.06
CA VAL A 478 -9.43 -14.47 0.07
C VAL A 478 -8.72 -13.21 -0.42
N HIS A 479 -9.20 -12.64 -1.52
CA HIS A 479 -8.67 -11.39 -2.08
C HIS A 479 -9.30 -10.19 -1.37
N ILE A 480 -8.50 -9.41 -0.64
CA ILE A 480 -8.90 -8.18 0.04
C ILE A 480 -8.46 -6.99 -0.81
N ALA A 481 -9.24 -5.91 -0.80
CA ALA A 481 -9.04 -4.72 -1.64
C ALA A 481 -7.70 -3.99 -1.37
N ASP A 482 -7.02 -4.26 -0.25
CA ASP A 482 -5.68 -3.73 0.04
C ASP A 482 -4.57 -4.35 -0.84
N GLY A 483 -4.92 -5.35 -1.67
CA GLY A 483 -4.02 -6.02 -2.61
C GLY A 483 -3.00 -6.96 -1.97
N MET A 484 -3.07 -7.18 -0.65
CA MET A 484 -2.09 -8.00 0.06
C MET A 484 -2.47 -9.47 0.06
N MET A 485 -1.48 -10.34 -0.15
CA MET A 485 -1.67 -11.80 -0.19
C MET A 485 -1.51 -12.39 1.21
N ARG A 486 -2.65 -12.83 1.78
CA ARG A 486 -2.72 -13.51 3.08
C ARG A 486 -2.87 -15.01 2.85
N PHE A 487 -1.87 -15.78 3.24
CA PHE A 487 -1.86 -17.24 3.06
C PHE A 487 -2.17 -18.02 4.34
N ARG A 488 -2.70 -17.33 5.33
CA ARG A 488 -3.05 -17.89 6.65
C ARG A 488 -3.85 -19.19 6.54
N HIS A 489 -4.91 -19.19 5.71
CA HIS A 489 -5.84 -20.32 5.58
C HIS A 489 -5.80 -20.98 4.19
N VAL A 490 -4.74 -20.74 3.43
CA VAL A 490 -4.56 -21.28 2.08
C VAL A 490 -4.03 -22.71 2.16
N TRP A 491 -4.49 -23.58 1.26
CA TRP A 491 -3.97 -24.91 1.05
C TRP A 491 -3.86 -25.24 -0.43
N LEU A 492 -3.14 -26.32 -0.75
CA LEU A 492 -2.99 -26.82 -2.12
C LEU A 492 -3.79 -28.11 -2.30
N ASN A 493 -4.64 -28.13 -3.30
CA ASN A 493 -5.27 -29.36 -3.78
C ASN A 493 -4.27 -30.17 -4.62
N PRO A 494 -4.45 -31.50 -4.73
CA PRO A 494 -3.62 -32.38 -5.55
C PRO A 494 -3.54 -31.99 -7.03
#